data_93f5f364feafbce6860864f239cb097a
#
_entry.id   93f5f364feafbce6860864f239cb097a
#
_cell.length_a   1.000
_cell.length_b   1.000
_cell.length_c   1.000
_cell.angle_alpha   90.00
_cell.angle_beta   90.00
_cell.angle_gamma   90.00
#
_symmetry.space_group_name_H-M   'P 1'
#
loop_
_entity.id
_entity.type
_entity.pdbx_description
1 polymer ?
#
loop_
_entity_poly.entity_id
_entity_poly.type
_entity_poly.pdbx_seq_one_letter_code
_entity_poly.pdbx_strand_id
1 'polypeptide(L)'
;IGAVGDERVFRSNELDNLPGVERVIRILNDWQTISREVQPEDSVIHVRGVAFGGSRMLDITVDEQSAGRADAVYADPFYLPARAYTGWDTGKGRAQETDMKDSLQRLHEAGKPVLVRIRDVRQIEAALAAEADILYLGGELMDNRALQDEVGRLNTPVVLCKDKHHRADDWLVAAEHIAQRGNRHVILGEAGTLSFEPEHTRRLDVDAIVRVRRASHLPVIVNITRLWHNDMPQNVLYRLAVAAGANGVISSLK
;
A
#
# COMPACT_ATOMS: atom_id res chain seq x y z
N ILE A 1 -15.90 -13.56 -15.06
CA ILE A 1 -17.24 -12.99 -14.78
C ILE A 1 -17.61 -13.38 -13.36
N GLY A 2 -17.96 -12.40 -12.51
CA GLY A 2 -18.45 -12.65 -11.14
C GLY A 2 -19.99 -12.63 -11.11
N ALA A 3 -20.59 -13.64 -10.49
CA ALA A 3 -22.01 -13.63 -10.16
C ALA A 3 -22.15 -13.39 -8.65
N VAL A 4 -22.91 -12.37 -8.26
CA VAL A 4 -23.18 -12.01 -6.86
C VAL A 4 -24.66 -12.21 -6.58
N GLY A 5 -24.98 -12.98 -5.53
CA GLY A 5 -26.36 -13.23 -5.15
C GLY A 5 -26.52 -14.33 -4.11
N ASP A 6 -27.78 -14.74 -3.86
CA ASP A 6 -28.06 -15.84 -2.95
C ASP A 6 -27.57 -17.17 -3.56
N GLU A 7 -26.56 -17.76 -2.96
CA GLU A 7 -25.93 -18.99 -3.42
C GLU A 7 -26.89 -20.17 -3.55
N ARG A 8 -28.02 -20.16 -2.83
CA ARG A 8 -29.04 -21.21 -2.91
C ARG A 8 -29.75 -21.24 -4.25
N VAL A 9 -29.67 -20.14 -5.01
CA VAL A 9 -30.27 -19.99 -6.33
C VAL A 9 -29.34 -20.46 -7.44
N PHE A 10 -28.01 -20.43 -7.21
CA PHE A 10 -27.00 -20.80 -8.20
C PHE A 10 -26.60 -22.27 -8.04
N ARG A 11 -26.88 -23.07 -9.04
CA ARG A 11 -26.34 -24.42 -9.14
C ARG A 11 -25.01 -24.36 -9.88
N SER A 12 -23.92 -24.60 -9.19
CA SER A 12 -22.55 -24.57 -9.76
C SER A 12 -22.45 -25.41 -11.05
N ASN A 13 -23.09 -26.57 -11.09
CA ASN A 13 -23.11 -27.47 -12.25
C ASN A 13 -23.79 -26.86 -13.49
N GLU A 14 -24.72 -25.92 -13.34
CA GLU A 14 -25.37 -25.24 -14.47
C GLU A 14 -24.44 -24.15 -15.05
N LEU A 15 -23.63 -23.50 -14.18
CA LEU A 15 -22.69 -22.47 -14.60
C LEU A 15 -21.42 -23.07 -15.23
N ASP A 16 -20.94 -24.21 -14.74
CA ASP A 16 -19.77 -24.91 -15.30
C ASP A 16 -19.99 -25.37 -16.76
N ASN A 17 -21.25 -25.59 -17.16
CA ASN A 17 -21.61 -26.04 -18.50
C ASN A 17 -21.86 -24.90 -19.50
N LEU A 18 -21.68 -23.63 -19.10
CA LEU A 18 -21.90 -22.50 -20.01
C LEU A 18 -20.72 -22.36 -21.00
N PRO A 19 -20.99 -22.04 -22.29
CA PRO A 19 -19.94 -21.83 -23.27
C PRO A 19 -18.99 -20.69 -22.84
N GLY A 20 -17.67 -20.97 -22.84
CA GLY A 20 -16.64 -20.01 -22.44
C GLY A 20 -16.37 -19.95 -20.94
N VAL A 21 -17.01 -20.81 -20.14
CA VAL A 21 -16.68 -20.99 -18.72
C VAL A 21 -15.68 -22.15 -18.60
N GLU A 22 -14.48 -21.84 -18.11
CA GLU A 22 -13.43 -22.84 -17.87
C GLU A 22 -13.68 -23.59 -16.55
N ARG A 23 -14.10 -22.87 -15.52
CA ARG A 23 -14.51 -23.42 -14.22
C ARG A 23 -15.31 -22.40 -13.41
N VAL A 24 -16.15 -22.88 -12.51
CA VAL A 24 -16.84 -22.06 -11.51
C VAL A 24 -16.15 -22.21 -10.16
N ILE A 25 -15.78 -21.06 -9.55
CA ILE A 25 -15.15 -21.03 -8.23
C ILE A 25 -16.12 -20.36 -7.26
N ARG A 26 -16.40 -21.02 -6.16
CA ARG A 26 -17.17 -20.44 -5.07
C ARG A 26 -16.24 -19.68 -4.12
N ILE A 27 -16.39 -18.37 -4.04
CA ILE A 27 -15.61 -17.52 -3.18
C ILE A 27 -16.42 -17.21 -1.92
N LEU A 28 -15.92 -17.64 -0.77
CA LEU A 28 -16.60 -17.50 0.53
C LEU A 28 -16.10 -16.28 1.32
N ASN A 29 -15.05 -15.61 0.82
CA ASN A 29 -14.47 -14.44 1.47
C ASN A 29 -15.14 -13.15 1.01
N ASP A 30 -15.09 -12.11 1.85
CA ASP A 30 -15.59 -10.76 1.53
C ASP A 30 -14.69 -10.01 0.50
N TRP A 31 -13.58 -10.62 0.06
CA TRP A 31 -12.71 -10.15 -1.02
C TRP A 31 -12.63 -11.23 -2.11
N GLN A 32 -12.80 -10.81 -3.35
CA GLN A 32 -12.89 -11.72 -4.50
C GLN A 32 -11.89 -11.35 -5.59
N THR A 33 -11.93 -10.10 -6.06
CA THR A 33 -11.08 -9.62 -7.16
C THR A 33 -9.59 -9.78 -6.86
N ILE A 34 -9.19 -9.57 -5.59
CA ILE A 34 -7.82 -9.64 -5.13
C ILE A 34 -7.42 -11.02 -4.58
N SER A 35 -8.34 -12.00 -4.63
CA SER A 35 -8.10 -13.35 -4.07
C SER A 35 -7.19 -14.18 -4.97
N ARG A 36 -6.32 -14.99 -4.34
CA ARG A 36 -5.56 -16.03 -5.05
C ARG A 36 -6.43 -17.13 -5.65
N GLU A 37 -7.65 -17.27 -5.21
CA GLU A 37 -8.62 -18.19 -5.83
C GLU A 37 -8.97 -17.75 -7.26
N VAL A 38 -8.97 -16.43 -7.50
CA VAL A 38 -9.22 -15.82 -8.84
C VAL A 38 -7.92 -15.71 -9.63
N GLN A 39 -6.85 -15.27 -8.99
CA GLN A 39 -5.52 -15.11 -9.60
C GLN A 39 -4.46 -15.77 -8.70
N PRO A 40 -4.00 -17.00 -9.04
CA PRO A 40 -2.98 -17.70 -8.26
C PRO A 40 -1.61 -17.02 -8.26
N GLU A 41 -1.23 -16.43 -9.40
CA GLU A 41 0.07 -15.76 -9.58
C GLU A 41 0.09 -14.39 -8.92
N ASP A 42 1.27 -13.99 -8.43
CA ASP A 42 1.49 -12.66 -7.85
C ASP A 42 1.22 -11.55 -8.88
N SER A 43 0.54 -10.51 -8.46
CA SER A 43 0.49 -9.27 -9.22
C SER A 43 1.83 -8.57 -9.21
N VAL A 44 2.20 -8.00 -10.36
CA VAL A 44 3.38 -7.17 -10.52
C VAL A 44 2.95 -5.84 -11.13
N ILE A 45 3.23 -4.75 -10.42
CA ILE A 45 2.88 -3.39 -10.83
C ILE A 45 4.16 -2.70 -11.30
N HIS A 46 4.22 -2.33 -12.57
CA HIS A 46 5.39 -1.68 -13.15
C HIS A 46 5.26 -0.16 -13.07
N VAL A 47 6.23 0.49 -12.43
CA VAL A 47 6.31 1.93 -12.26
C VAL A 47 7.71 2.42 -12.59
N ARG A 48 7.87 3.27 -13.59
CA ARG A 48 9.18 3.76 -14.08
C ARG A 48 10.24 2.67 -14.24
N GLY A 49 9.85 1.49 -14.76
CA GLY A 49 10.76 0.36 -14.94
C GLY A 49 11.05 -0.46 -13.69
N VAL A 50 10.53 -0.08 -12.53
CA VAL A 50 10.62 -0.86 -11.29
C VAL A 50 9.37 -1.71 -11.12
N ALA A 51 9.57 -3.00 -10.82
CA ALA A 51 8.49 -3.97 -10.63
C ALA A 51 8.15 -4.10 -9.13
N PHE A 52 6.97 -3.62 -8.74
CA PHE A 52 6.44 -3.80 -7.38
C PHE A 52 5.65 -5.10 -7.33
N GLY A 53 6.17 -6.10 -6.62
CA GLY A 53 5.63 -7.45 -6.56
C GLY A 53 6.57 -8.48 -7.19
N GLY A 54 6.06 -9.71 -7.33
CA GLY A 54 6.87 -10.83 -7.80
C GLY A 54 7.89 -11.31 -6.76
N SER A 55 9.02 -11.82 -7.21
CA SER A 55 10.05 -12.44 -6.35
C SER A 55 11.14 -11.49 -5.87
N ARG A 56 11.28 -10.31 -6.49
CA ARG A 56 12.31 -9.34 -6.13
C ARG A 56 11.88 -8.53 -4.90
N MET A 57 12.79 -8.44 -3.93
CA MET A 57 12.67 -7.49 -2.81
C MET A 57 13.13 -6.10 -3.25
N LEU A 58 12.33 -5.07 -2.95
CA LEU A 58 12.65 -3.68 -3.23
C LEU A 58 13.14 -2.96 -1.97
N ASP A 59 14.23 -2.22 -2.13
CA ASP A 59 14.71 -1.26 -1.14
C ASP A 59 14.11 0.12 -1.45
N ILE A 60 13.28 0.64 -0.54
CA ILE A 60 12.62 1.93 -0.67
C ILE A 60 13.16 2.85 0.42
N THR A 61 13.80 3.94 0.04
CA THR A 61 14.38 4.89 1.00
C THR A 61 13.45 6.05 1.32
N VAL A 62 13.58 6.58 2.54
CA VAL A 62 12.96 7.86 2.93
C VAL A 62 13.93 9.04 2.77
N ASP A 63 15.18 8.78 2.44
CA ASP A 63 16.24 9.77 2.27
C ASP A 63 16.53 9.99 0.78
N GLU A 64 16.17 11.16 0.26
CA GLU A 64 16.41 11.53 -1.13
C GLU A 64 17.89 11.47 -1.52
N GLN A 65 18.81 11.74 -0.58
CA GLN A 65 20.25 11.65 -0.83
C GLN A 65 20.72 10.22 -1.07
N SER A 66 20.00 9.26 -0.52
CA SER A 66 20.25 7.82 -0.68
C SER A 66 19.51 7.21 -1.88
N ALA A 67 18.75 7.98 -2.65
CA ALA A 67 17.94 7.51 -3.78
C ALA A 67 18.74 6.73 -4.81
N GLY A 68 20.00 7.11 -5.06
CA GLY A 68 20.86 6.40 -6.02
C GLY A 68 21.08 4.92 -5.70
N ARG A 69 20.98 4.52 -4.44
CA ARG A 69 21.19 3.15 -3.96
C ARG A 69 19.89 2.37 -3.76
N ALA A 70 18.73 3.05 -3.77
CA ALA A 70 17.43 2.45 -3.57
C ALA A 70 16.71 2.19 -4.91
N ASP A 71 15.70 1.33 -4.88
CA ASP A 71 14.84 1.07 -6.04
C ASP A 71 13.78 2.15 -6.22
N ALA A 72 13.29 2.73 -5.10
CA ALA A 72 12.26 3.77 -5.07
C ALA A 72 12.45 4.70 -3.87
N VAL A 73 11.71 5.81 -3.86
CA VAL A 73 11.73 6.79 -2.77
C VAL A 73 10.34 6.95 -2.18
N TYR A 74 10.24 6.98 -0.85
CA TYR A 74 9.04 7.32 -0.12
C TYR A 74 9.14 8.76 0.39
N ALA A 75 8.19 9.61 0.01
CA ALA A 75 8.10 11.00 0.42
C ALA A 75 6.82 11.26 1.23
N ASP A 76 6.94 12.07 2.29
CA ASP A 76 5.81 12.53 3.13
C ASP A 76 5.75 14.07 3.14
N PRO A 77 5.47 14.72 1.99
CA PRO A 77 5.53 16.17 1.86
C PRO A 77 4.44 16.89 2.66
N PHE A 78 3.35 16.20 2.98
CA PHE A 78 2.23 16.73 3.75
C PHE A 78 2.34 16.46 5.26
N TYR A 79 3.53 16.09 5.73
CA TYR A 79 3.76 15.88 7.16
C TYR A 79 3.66 17.19 7.92
N LEU A 80 2.73 17.25 8.85
CA LEU A 80 2.61 18.34 9.82
C LEU A 80 2.96 17.80 11.21
N PRO A 81 3.91 18.41 11.93
CA PRO A 81 4.19 18.03 13.32
C PRO A 81 2.93 18.20 14.18
N ALA A 82 2.63 17.22 15.01
CA ALA A 82 1.46 17.21 15.89
C ALA A 82 1.54 18.21 17.08
N ARG A 83 2.10 19.41 16.87
CA ARG A 83 2.20 20.47 17.90
C ARG A 83 1.22 21.57 17.58
N ALA A 84 0.26 21.78 18.47
CA ALA A 84 -0.86 22.73 18.33
C ALA A 84 -0.43 24.20 18.05
N TYR A 85 0.80 24.56 18.35
CA TYR A 85 1.30 25.94 18.24
C TYR A 85 2.36 26.17 17.16
N THR A 86 2.65 25.20 16.30
CA THR A 86 3.72 25.29 15.28
C THR A 86 3.19 25.25 13.85
N GLY A 87 1.95 25.59 13.58
CA GLY A 87 1.38 25.29 12.26
C GLY A 87 0.44 26.29 11.63
N TRP A 88 0.29 27.49 12.17
CA TRP A 88 -0.64 28.49 11.59
C TRP A 88 -0.04 29.36 10.49
N ASP A 89 1.06 28.95 9.89
CA ASP A 89 1.63 29.67 8.75
C ASP A 89 0.94 29.22 7.45
N THR A 90 -0.15 29.88 7.12
CA THR A 90 -0.97 29.62 5.93
C THR A 90 -0.24 29.88 4.61
N GLY A 91 0.97 30.43 4.65
CA GLY A 91 1.85 30.62 3.49
C GLY A 91 2.62 29.37 3.06
N LYS A 92 2.75 28.37 3.93
CA LYS A 92 3.57 27.17 3.66
C LYS A 92 2.94 26.16 2.69
N GLY A 93 1.63 26.18 2.48
CA GLY A 93 0.96 25.24 1.59
C GLY A 93 1.47 25.31 0.14
N ARG A 94 1.59 26.51 -0.43
CA ARG A 94 2.09 26.69 -1.80
C ARG A 94 3.59 26.44 -1.93
N ALA A 95 4.38 26.80 -0.92
CA ALA A 95 5.81 26.50 -0.90
C ALA A 95 6.04 24.99 -0.84
N GLN A 96 5.27 24.27 -0.01
CA GLN A 96 5.36 22.81 0.08
C GLN A 96 4.99 22.10 -1.24
N GLU A 97 3.99 22.58 -1.98
CA GLU A 97 3.62 22.04 -3.28
C GLU A 97 4.71 22.27 -4.33
N THR A 98 5.32 23.46 -4.36
CA THR A 98 6.43 23.75 -5.27
C THR A 98 7.65 22.92 -4.92
N ASP A 99 8.02 22.88 -3.65
CA ASP A 99 9.16 22.08 -3.17
C ASP A 99 8.95 20.59 -3.46
N MET A 100 7.73 20.07 -3.31
CA MET A 100 7.37 18.71 -3.66
C MET A 100 7.59 18.44 -5.15
N LYS A 101 7.08 19.31 -6.02
CA LYS A 101 7.21 19.15 -7.48
C LYS A 101 8.67 19.13 -7.90
N ASP A 102 9.47 20.05 -7.40
CA ASP A 102 10.90 20.14 -7.72
C ASP A 102 11.67 18.91 -7.19
N SER A 103 11.29 18.42 -6.00
CA SER A 103 11.87 17.20 -5.44
C SER A 103 11.53 15.96 -6.28
N LEU A 104 10.25 15.79 -6.64
CA LEU A 104 9.83 14.66 -7.48
C LEU A 104 10.49 14.70 -8.85
N GLN A 105 10.61 15.87 -9.47
CA GLN A 105 11.27 16.02 -10.77
C GLN A 105 12.73 15.55 -10.71
N ARG A 106 13.50 15.96 -9.70
CA ARG A 106 14.90 15.50 -9.52
C ARG A 106 14.99 13.98 -9.37
N LEU A 107 14.06 13.37 -8.62
CA LEU A 107 14.02 11.92 -8.44
C LEU A 107 13.65 11.18 -9.74
N HIS A 108 12.75 11.76 -10.52
CA HIS A 108 12.39 11.23 -11.84
C HIS A 108 13.54 11.31 -12.85
N GLU A 109 14.31 12.41 -12.84
CA GLU A 109 15.53 12.53 -13.65
C GLU A 109 16.58 11.46 -13.28
N ALA A 110 16.60 11.04 -12.00
CA ALA A 110 17.40 9.92 -11.53
C ALA A 110 16.76 8.53 -11.80
N GLY A 111 15.63 8.47 -12.51
CA GLY A 111 14.91 7.24 -12.86
C GLY A 111 14.21 6.55 -11.68
N LYS A 112 13.92 7.27 -10.59
CA LYS A 112 13.35 6.69 -9.39
C LYS A 112 11.84 6.92 -9.31
N PRO A 113 11.02 5.86 -9.14
CA PRO A 113 9.63 6.02 -8.77
C PRO A 113 9.48 6.57 -7.35
N VAL A 114 8.47 7.42 -7.15
CA VAL A 114 8.22 8.10 -5.87
C VAL A 114 6.84 7.71 -5.32
N LEU A 115 6.84 7.18 -4.10
CA LEU A 115 5.65 6.93 -3.30
C LEU A 115 5.37 8.19 -2.48
N VAL A 116 4.27 8.89 -2.77
CA VAL A 116 3.89 10.11 -2.07
C VAL A 116 2.79 9.81 -1.06
N ARG A 117 3.08 10.05 0.22
CA ARG A 117 2.07 9.90 1.26
C ARG A 117 1.07 11.03 1.20
N ILE A 118 -0.21 10.67 1.10
CA ILE A 118 -1.35 11.56 1.25
C ILE A 118 -2.07 11.29 2.58
N ARG A 119 -2.66 12.33 3.15
CA ARG A 119 -3.35 12.31 4.46
C ARG A 119 -4.80 12.76 4.36
N ASP A 120 -5.16 13.33 3.22
CA ASP A 120 -6.48 13.88 2.97
C ASP A 120 -6.79 13.80 1.47
N VAL A 121 -8.06 13.62 1.12
CA VAL A 121 -8.53 13.55 -0.27
C VAL A 121 -8.13 14.78 -1.10
N ARG A 122 -8.10 15.97 -0.50
CA ARG A 122 -7.72 17.23 -1.15
C ARG A 122 -6.27 17.30 -1.60
N GLN A 123 -5.41 16.39 -1.08
CA GLN A 123 -4.00 16.32 -1.45
C GLN A 123 -3.75 15.46 -2.69
N ILE A 124 -4.75 14.70 -3.14
CA ILE A 124 -4.63 13.84 -4.32
C ILE A 124 -4.28 14.65 -5.55
N GLU A 125 -5.02 15.74 -5.80
CA GLU A 125 -4.79 16.61 -6.96
C GLU A 125 -3.37 17.20 -6.97
N ALA A 126 -2.90 17.72 -5.82
CA ALA A 126 -1.54 18.24 -5.68
C ALA A 126 -0.47 17.16 -5.89
N ALA A 127 -0.67 15.96 -5.36
CA ALA A 127 0.25 14.84 -5.55
C ALA A 127 0.32 14.41 -7.02
N LEU A 128 -0.82 14.31 -7.70
CA LEU A 128 -0.88 13.95 -9.12
C LEU A 128 -0.30 15.07 -10.02
N ALA A 129 -0.54 16.34 -9.69
CA ALA A 129 0.05 17.49 -10.41
C ALA A 129 1.57 17.58 -10.25
N ALA A 130 2.11 17.02 -9.17
CA ALA A 130 3.55 16.83 -8.93
C ALA A 130 4.09 15.52 -9.54
N GLU A 131 3.26 14.79 -10.28
CA GLU A 131 3.60 13.51 -10.90
C GLU A 131 3.97 12.39 -9.90
N ALA A 132 3.28 12.32 -8.75
CA ALA A 132 3.43 11.18 -7.85
C ALA A 132 3.17 9.87 -8.60
N ASP A 133 4.09 8.93 -8.51
CA ASP A 133 3.98 7.65 -9.22
C ASP A 133 3.09 6.65 -8.49
N ILE A 134 3.10 6.70 -7.16
CA ILE A 134 2.31 5.84 -6.28
C ILE A 134 1.75 6.70 -5.15
N LEU A 135 0.45 6.62 -4.89
CA LEU A 135 -0.17 7.26 -3.73
C LEU A 135 -0.07 6.33 -2.51
N TYR A 136 0.45 6.85 -1.39
CA TYR A 136 0.62 6.08 -0.17
C TYR A 136 -0.41 6.52 0.88
N LEU A 137 -1.35 5.63 1.21
CA LEU A 137 -2.37 5.81 2.24
C LEU A 137 -1.92 5.15 3.53
N GLY A 138 -1.69 5.96 4.58
CA GLY A 138 -1.39 5.43 5.91
C GLY A 138 -2.56 4.66 6.52
N GLY A 139 -2.28 3.82 7.51
CA GLY A 139 -3.31 2.99 8.15
C GLY A 139 -4.47 3.79 8.75
N GLU A 140 -4.20 5.02 9.19
CA GLU A 140 -5.22 5.96 9.68
C GLU A 140 -6.31 6.30 8.65
N LEU A 141 -6.05 6.02 7.37
CA LEU A 141 -6.96 6.26 6.26
C LEU A 141 -7.65 4.98 5.77
N MET A 142 -7.35 3.83 6.37
CA MET A 142 -7.85 2.53 5.90
C MET A 142 -9.38 2.47 5.86
N ASP A 143 -10.07 3.11 6.81
CA ASP A 143 -11.53 3.13 6.87
C ASP A 143 -12.19 4.29 6.12
N ASN A 144 -11.40 5.16 5.49
CA ASN A 144 -11.93 6.31 4.76
C ASN A 144 -12.47 5.89 3.39
N ARG A 145 -13.76 5.52 3.36
CA ARG A 145 -14.46 5.06 2.14
C ARG A 145 -14.45 6.09 1.02
N ALA A 146 -14.65 7.37 1.34
CA ALA A 146 -14.62 8.43 0.33
C ALA A 146 -13.24 8.51 -0.35
N LEU A 147 -12.17 8.38 0.42
CA LEU A 147 -10.81 8.35 -0.12
C LEU A 147 -10.54 7.10 -0.95
N GLN A 148 -11.03 5.93 -0.49
CA GLN A 148 -10.94 4.68 -1.25
C GLN A 148 -11.70 4.78 -2.58
N ASP A 149 -12.87 5.41 -2.60
CA ASP A 149 -13.65 5.64 -3.82
C ASP A 149 -12.89 6.54 -4.81
N GLU A 150 -12.24 7.60 -4.33
CA GLU A 150 -11.47 8.50 -5.19
C GLU A 150 -10.23 7.80 -5.77
N VAL A 151 -9.39 7.19 -4.93
CA VAL A 151 -8.20 6.48 -5.45
C VAL A 151 -8.55 5.25 -6.27
N GLY A 152 -9.71 4.65 -6.02
CA GLY A 152 -10.23 3.52 -6.78
C GLY A 152 -10.63 3.85 -8.22
N ARG A 153 -10.88 5.12 -8.54
CA ARG A 153 -11.18 5.61 -9.90
C ARG A 153 -9.94 6.03 -10.67
N LEU A 154 -8.79 6.09 -10.00
CA LEU A 154 -7.53 6.47 -10.62
C LEU A 154 -6.85 5.25 -11.28
N ASN A 155 -5.97 5.53 -12.25
CA ASN A 155 -5.04 4.54 -12.77
C ASN A 155 -3.70 4.52 -12.01
N THR A 156 -3.47 5.53 -11.16
CA THR A 156 -2.25 5.64 -10.35
C THR A 156 -2.23 4.52 -9.32
N PRO A 157 -1.13 3.76 -9.19
CA PRO A 157 -0.98 2.77 -8.16
C PRO A 157 -1.15 3.34 -6.75
N VAL A 158 -1.69 2.54 -5.85
CA VAL A 158 -1.95 2.95 -4.47
C VAL A 158 -1.41 1.93 -3.48
N VAL A 159 -0.67 2.40 -2.48
CA VAL A 159 -0.37 1.63 -1.27
C VAL A 159 -1.45 1.91 -0.25
N LEU A 160 -2.18 0.88 0.16
CA LEU A 160 -3.14 0.94 1.26
C LEU A 160 -2.55 0.28 2.50
N CYS A 161 -2.26 1.05 3.53
CA CYS A 161 -1.74 0.50 4.78
C CYS A 161 -2.83 -0.03 5.69
N LYS A 162 -2.51 -1.15 6.37
CA LYS A 162 -3.33 -1.66 7.46
C LYS A 162 -3.31 -0.68 8.63
N ASP A 163 -4.46 -0.37 9.20
CA ASP A 163 -4.50 0.32 10.47
C ASP A 163 -4.08 -0.62 11.62
N LYS A 164 -3.41 -0.05 12.62
CA LYS A 164 -2.86 -0.79 13.76
C LYS A 164 -3.90 -1.49 14.64
N HIS A 165 -5.17 -1.09 14.53
CA HIS A 165 -6.29 -1.66 15.30
C HIS A 165 -7.06 -2.73 14.54
N HIS A 166 -6.79 -2.91 13.23
CA HIS A 166 -7.56 -3.77 12.35
C HIS A 166 -6.87 -5.12 12.10
N ARG A 167 -7.69 -6.11 11.77
CA ARG A 167 -7.24 -7.44 11.36
C ARG A 167 -6.79 -7.42 9.90
N ALA A 168 -6.06 -8.47 9.51
CA ALA A 168 -5.65 -8.66 8.13
C ALA A 168 -6.83 -8.78 7.15
N ASP A 169 -7.94 -9.36 7.59
CA ASP A 169 -9.16 -9.53 6.77
C ASP A 169 -9.84 -8.19 6.50
N ASP A 170 -9.92 -7.31 7.50
CA ASP A 170 -10.48 -5.95 7.34
C ASP A 170 -9.65 -5.14 6.32
N TRP A 171 -8.34 -5.35 6.31
CA TRP A 171 -7.42 -4.74 5.34
C TRP A 171 -7.64 -5.27 3.93
N LEU A 172 -7.87 -6.58 3.75
CA LEU A 172 -8.21 -7.16 2.47
C LEU A 172 -9.55 -6.64 1.95
N VAL A 173 -10.57 -6.49 2.80
CA VAL A 173 -11.87 -5.90 2.43
C VAL A 173 -11.70 -4.46 1.95
N ALA A 174 -10.87 -3.67 2.62
CA ALA A 174 -10.59 -2.29 2.20
C ALA A 174 -9.85 -2.23 0.85
N ALA A 175 -8.90 -3.14 0.61
CA ALA A 175 -8.20 -3.25 -0.68
C ALA A 175 -9.12 -3.72 -1.80
N GLU A 176 -10.00 -4.69 -1.54
CA GLU A 176 -11.04 -5.14 -2.48
C GLU A 176 -11.95 -3.97 -2.91
N HIS A 177 -12.34 -3.12 -1.97
CA HIS A 177 -13.17 -1.97 -2.27
C HIS A 177 -12.53 -1.03 -3.29
N ILE A 178 -11.22 -0.75 -3.16
CA ILE A 178 -10.48 0.05 -4.15
C ILE A 178 -10.45 -0.67 -5.50
N ALA A 179 -10.14 -1.98 -5.51
CA ALA A 179 -10.06 -2.77 -6.74
C ALA A 179 -11.40 -2.84 -7.48
N GLN A 180 -12.52 -2.95 -6.77
CA GLN A 180 -13.88 -2.94 -7.34
C GLN A 180 -14.26 -1.61 -7.98
N ARG A 181 -13.64 -0.48 -7.58
CA ARG A 181 -13.84 0.83 -8.21
C ARG A 181 -13.09 0.97 -9.54
N GLY A 182 -12.20 0.03 -9.87
CA GLY A 182 -11.47 -0.03 -11.14
C GLY A 182 -9.95 0.01 -10.99
N ASN A 183 -9.41 0.52 -9.88
CA ASN A 183 -7.97 0.56 -9.65
C ASN A 183 -7.46 -0.80 -9.15
N ARG A 184 -6.93 -1.59 -10.06
CA ARG A 184 -6.34 -2.90 -9.76
C ARG A 184 -4.86 -2.83 -9.35
N HIS A 185 -4.26 -1.65 -9.37
CA HIS A 185 -2.87 -1.43 -9.00
C HIS A 185 -2.75 -1.12 -7.50
N VAL A 186 -3.30 -2.02 -6.68
CA VAL A 186 -3.26 -1.92 -5.21
C VAL A 186 -2.06 -2.68 -4.67
N ILE A 187 -1.33 -2.03 -3.77
CA ILE A 187 -0.22 -2.58 -2.99
C ILE A 187 -0.64 -2.54 -1.52
N LEU A 188 -0.46 -3.63 -0.82
CA LEU A 188 -0.74 -3.71 0.61
C LEU A 188 0.44 -3.13 1.40
N GLY A 189 0.19 -2.21 2.33
CA GLY A 189 1.20 -1.57 3.18
C GLY A 189 1.10 -2.03 4.64
N GLU A 190 2.19 -2.51 5.23
CA GLU A 190 2.27 -2.79 6.66
C GLU A 190 3.16 -1.74 7.33
N ALA A 191 2.64 -1.06 8.36
CA ALA A 191 3.34 0.02 9.07
C ALA A 191 3.19 -0.10 10.61
N GLY A 192 2.91 -1.30 11.08
CA GLY A 192 2.84 -1.66 12.49
C GLY A 192 1.44 -1.93 13.02
N THR A 193 1.39 -2.84 13.97
CA THR A 193 0.22 -3.12 14.81
C THR A 193 0.51 -2.68 16.25
N LEU A 194 -0.50 -2.74 17.12
CA LEU A 194 -0.34 -2.40 18.52
C LEU A 194 0.62 -3.35 19.25
N SER A 195 1.40 -2.78 20.15
CA SER A 195 2.20 -3.48 21.12
C SER A 195 1.73 -3.15 22.53
N PHE A 196 1.86 -4.11 23.44
CA PHE A 196 1.59 -3.89 24.86
C PHE A 196 2.79 -3.28 25.60
N GLU A 197 3.93 -3.11 24.92
CA GLU A 197 5.12 -2.49 25.50
C GLU A 197 4.91 -0.98 25.66
N PRO A 198 5.05 -0.42 26.87
CA PRO A 198 4.73 0.98 27.14
C PRO A 198 5.57 1.97 26.32
N GLU A 199 6.84 1.64 26.08
CA GLU A 199 7.79 2.51 25.38
C GLU A 199 7.71 2.34 23.86
N HIS A 200 7.22 1.18 23.40
CA HIS A 200 7.16 0.79 21.99
C HIS A 200 5.76 0.35 21.62
N THR A 201 4.87 1.32 21.43
CA THR A 201 3.43 1.10 21.22
C THR A 201 3.08 0.44 19.87
N ARG A 202 4.08 0.20 19.00
CA ARG A 202 3.90 -0.45 17.70
C ARG A 202 4.98 -1.51 17.47
N ARG A 203 4.58 -2.58 16.82
CA ARG A 203 5.46 -3.65 16.35
C ARG A 203 5.09 -4.06 14.93
N LEU A 204 6.01 -4.69 14.21
CA LEU A 204 5.73 -5.28 12.90
C LEU A 204 4.70 -6.41 13.04
N ASP A 205 3.66 -6.38 12.21
CA ASP A 205 2.63 -7.42 12.15
C ASP A 205 3.02 -8.49 11.11
N VAL A 206 3.95 -9.36 11.52
CA VAL A 206 4.46 -10.46 10.68
C VAL A 206 3.32 -11.41 10.29
N ASP A 207 2.41 -11.69 11.23
CA ASP A 207 1.28 -12.61 11.00
C ASP A 207 0.33 -12.06 9.92
N ALA A 208 0.04 -10.76 9.96
CA ALA A 208 -0.79 -10.11 8.95
C ALA A 208 -0.13 -10.19 7.56
N ILE A 209 1.19 -9.96 7.46
CA ILE A 209 1.91 -10.07 6.18
C ILE A 209 1.77 -11.48 5.61
N VAL A 210 2.07 -12.51 6.41
CA VAL A 210 1.97 -13.93 5.99
C VAL A 210 0.55 -14.28 5.57
N ARG A 211 -0.46 -13.80 6.34
CA ARG A 211 -1.86 -14.07 6.04
C ARG A 211 -2.28 -13.47 4.70
N VAL A 212 -2.01 -12.17 4.48
CA VAL A 212 -2.44 -11.51 3.23
C VAL A 212 -1.67 -12.03 2.01
N ARG A 213 -0.40 -12.42 2.17
CA ARG A 213 0.38 -13.06 1.10
C ARG A 213 -0.19 -14.42 0.66
N ARG A 214 -0.85 -15.14 1.57
CA ARG A 214 -1.53 -16.40 1.26
C ARG A 214 -2.92 -16.19 0.66
N ALA A 215 -3.62 -15.16 1.12
CA ALA A 215 -5.01 -14.92 0.74
C ALA A 215 -5.15 -14.13 -0.57
N SER A 216 -4.20 -13.23 -0.87
CA SER A 216 -4.24 -12.29 -1.98
C SER A 216 -3.01 -12.37 -2.87
N HIS A 217 -3.19 -12.06 -4.15
CA HIS A 217 -2.12 -11.93 -5.14
C HIS A 217 -1.43 -10.55 -5.12
N LEU A 218 -1.93 -9.61 -4.30
CA LEU A 218 -1.40 -8.24 -4.25
C LEU A 218 0.02 -8.19 -3.65
N PRO A 219 0.88 -7.28 -4.14
CA PRO A 219 2.19 -7.03 -3.53
C PRO A 219 2.06 -6.48 -2.11
N VAL A 220 3.05 -6.76 -1.26
CA VAL A 220 3.11 -6.23 0.12
C VAL A 220 4.39 -5.43 0.31
N ILE A 221 4.27 -4.20 0.82
CA ILE A 221 5.38 -3.33 1.22
C ILE A 221 5.30 -3.09 2.72
N VAL A 222 6.45 -3.11 3.38
CA VAL A 222 6.57 -2.88 4.83
C VAL A 222 7.27 -1.55 5.09
N ASN A 223 6.70 -0.69 5.94
CA ASN A 223 7.31 0.55 6.37
C ASN A 223 7.84 0.41 7.80
N ILE A 224 9.15 0.22 7.95
CA ILE A 224 9.82 0.02 9.25
C ILE A 224 10.31 1.33 9.88
N THR A 225 10.15 2.47 9.24
CA THR A 225 10.76 3.74 9.68
C THR A 225 10.37 4.20 11.07
N ARG A 226 9.20 3.77 11.56
CA ARG A 226 8.66 4.12 12.89
C ARG A 226 8.51 2.91 13.81
N LEU A 227 9.05 1.76 13.44
CA LEU A 227 8.93 0.51 14.20
C LEU A 227 10.23 0.11 14.91
N TRP A 228 11.36 0.66 14.47
CA TRP A 228 12.66 0.31 15.03
C TRP A 228 12.93 1.05 16.35
N HIS A 229 13.67 0.38 17.22
CA HIS A 229 14.22 0.90 18.48
C HIS A 229 15.47 0.10 18.85
N ASN A 230 16.11 0.42 19.96
CA ASN A 230 17.41 -0.19 20.33
C ASN A 230 17.35 -1.72 20.41
N ASP A 231 16.27 -2.28 20.97
CA ASP A 231 16.09 -3.72 21.13
C ASP A 231 15.54 -4.39 19.86
N MET A 232 15.02 -3.60 18.91
CA MET A 232 14.52 -4.06 17.62
C MET A 232 15.07 -3.18 16.49
N PRO A 233 16.35 -3.35 16.12
CA PRO A 233 17.00 -2.51 15.12
C PRO A 233 16.47 -2.77 13.70
N GLN A 234 16.65 -1.79 12.80
CA GLN A 234 16.11 -1.81 11.44
C GLN A 234 16.49 -3.06 10.64
N ASN A 235 17.73 -3.52 10.78
CA ASN A 235 18.20 -4.72 10.06
C ASN A 235 17.49 -6.02 10.51
N VAL A 236 17.00 -6.08 11.75
CA VAL A 236 16.18 -7.21 12.22
C VAL A 236 14.78 -7.11 11.64
N LEU A 237 14.15 -5.94 11.70
CA LEU A 237 12.83 -5.70 11.10
C LEU A 237 12.83 -5.97 9.59
N TYR A 238 13.89 -5.54 8.88
CA TYR A 238 14.08 -5.82 7.46
C TYR A 238 14.06 -7.33 7.18
N ARG A 239 14.86 -8.11 7.92
CA ARG A 239 14.90 -9.57 7.75
C ARG A 239 13.58 -10.24 8.09
N LEU A 240 12.85 -9.76 9.09
CA LEU A 240 11.51 -10.27 9.42
C LEU A 240 10.51 -9.98 8.30
N ALA A 241 10.55 -8.79 7.71
CA ALA A 241 9.69 -8.44 6.56
C ALA A 241 9.97 -9.35 5.35
N VAL A 242 11.24 -9.58 5.03
CA VAL A 242 11.67 -10.51 3.96
C VAL A 242 11.17 -11.92 4.25
N ALA A 243 11.39 -12.43 5.46
CA ALA A 243 10.99 -13.78 5.87
C ALA A 243 9.45 -13.96 5.85
N ALA A 244 8.70 -12.89 6.12
CA ALA A 244 7.23 -12.90 6.03
C ALA A 244 6.70 -12.86 4.59
N GLY A 245 7.56 -12.60 3.59
CA GLY A 245 7.21 -12.58 2.18
C GLY A 245 6.81 -11.20 1.65
N ALA A 246 7.27 -10.12 2.28
CA ALA A 246 7.13 -8.77 1.72
C ALA A 246 7.86 -8.63 0.38
N ASN A 247 7.38 -7.75 -0.49
CA ASN A 247 7.98 -7.45 -1.79
C ASN A 247 8.81 -6.16 -1.77
N GLY A 248 8.77 -5.41 -0.66
CA GLY A 248 9.56 -4.21 -0.48
C GLY A 248 9.59 -3.72 0.96
N VAL A 249 10.63 -2.98 1.31
CA VAL A 249 10.78 -2.39 2.64
C VAL A 249 11.11 -0.91 2.51
N ILE A 250 10.32 -0.07 3.16
CA ILE A 250 10.59 1.35 3.35
C ILE A 250 11.41 1.52 4.62
N SER A 251 12.62 2.03 4.47
CA SER A 251 13.57 2.17 5.57
C SER A 251 14.40 3.45 5.46
N SER A 252 15.12 3.78 6.53
CA SER A 252 16.17 4.80 6.56
C SER A 252 17.57 4.16 6.62
N LEU A 253 17.70 2.89 6.25
CA LEU A 253 19.00 2.23 6.16
C LEU A 253 19.84 2.90 5.07
N LYS A 254 21.07 3.24 5.44
CA LYS A 254 22.07 3.84 4.55
C LYS A 254 22.93 2.78 3.87
#